data_d6f036a1951e9f934309f8d139ce8066
#
_entry.id   d6f036a1951e9f934309f8d139ce8066
#
_cell.length_a   1.000
_cell.length_b   1.000
_cell.length_c   1.000
_cell.angle_alpha   90.00
_cell.angle_beta   90.00
_cell.angle_gamma   90.00
#
_symmetry.space_group_name_H-M   'P 1'
#
loop_
_entity.id
_entity.type
_entity.pdbx_description
1 polymer ?
#
loop_
_entity_poly.entity_id
_entity_poly.type
_entity_poly.pdbx_seq_one_letter_code
_entity_poly.pdbx_strand_id
1 'polypeptide(L)'
;MSYKYLGVFIAIWCPMLIGEIIGEYSFDNRYFFNLGLQGQERNHSSFTLSPEIFLEEENSILHFKPKLRKDNEDNERNLLDIQELYLINLLEDKEIKYGVSKEFWGVTETAHRVDIINQTDTAESFDGEDKLGQPMVKVSFEDNWGLFDFYALLGFRERTYPGNDGRLRQPMIIDTDNPQYLSSAKNKRVDFAFRWSNYFDQLEIAISHFSGTSREPRFVVSNENLKEVIPLYEVIDQTGFEFQYLLGSLAIKSEIISRSGQRDRFTAATYGFEYTQVGILSSRLDLGWILEANHDDRLPSSPTVIGSRLTFNDISDTQILTGIIYDERSEEIGFLLEASRRLGVCCSLSIEGFYFDDTNEDNEEFKLFQSYKEDDFLRFEFIYYIGD
;
A
#
# COMPACT_ATOMS: atom_id res chain seq x y z
N MET A 1 32.72 16.37 24.69
CA MET A 1 32.65 17.41 23.65
C MET A 1 31.21 17.66 23.34
N SER A 2 30.75 18.89 23.49
CA SER A 2 29.34 19.31 23.54
C SER A 2 28.75 19.37 22.13
N TYR A 3 27.70 18.61 21.84
CA TYR A 3 26.88 18.80 20.66
C TYR A 3 25.80 19.82 20.97
N LYS A 4 25.91 20.99 20.32
CA LYS A 4 24.92 22.05 20.35
C LYS A 4 23.75 21.64 19.46
N TYR A 5 22.57 21.54 20.05
CA TYR A 5 21.29 21.43 19.32
C TYR A 5 21.07 22.74 18.56
N LEU A 6 21.07 22.65 17.25
CA LEU A 6 20.64 23.73 16.36
C LEU A 6 19.10 23.57 16.16
N GLY A 7 18.36 24.23 17.05
CA GLY A 7 16.92 24.38 16.88
C GLY A 7 16.66 25.39 15.76
N VAL A 8 16.21 24.91 14.62
CA VAL A 8 15.67 25.78 13.57
C VAL A 8 14.22 26.08 13.94
N PHE A 9 14.00 27.20 14.63
CA PHE A 9 12.69 27.83 14.72
C PHE A 9 12.44 28.53 13.37
N ILE A 10 11.65 27.90 12.51
CA ILE A 10 11.04 28.59 11.37
C ILE A 10 9.83 29.34 11.93
N ALA A 11 10.02 30.58 12.35
CA ALA A 11 8.95 31.50 12.60
C ALA A 11 8.41 31.96 11.22
N ILE A 12 7.42 31.27 10.71
CA ILE A 12 6.65 31.73 9.54
C ILE A 12 5.74 32.84 10.05
N TRP A 13 6.15 34.06 9.81
CA TRP A 13 5.31 35.25 9.98
C TRP A 13 4.51 35.43 8.67
N CYS A 14 3.35 34.80 8.59
CA CYS A 14 2.42 35.01 7.46
C CYS A 14 1.05 35.46 8.02
N PRO A 15 0.55 36.62 7.64
CA PRO A 15 -0.76 37.05 8.07
C PRO A 15 -1.85 36.33 7.27
N MET A 16 -2.74 35.65 7.97
CA MET A 16 -3.99 35.02 7.48
C MET A 16 -3.86 33.89 6.47
N LEU A 17 -3.12 32.86 6.80
CA LEU A 17 -3.39 31.52 6.26
C LEU A 17 -4.48 30.89 7.15
N ILE A 18 -5.68 30.72 6.60
CA ILE A 18 -6.69 29.86 7.23
C ILE A 18 -6.23 28.43 6.95
N GLY A 19 -5.49 27.87 7.88
CA GLY A 19 -5.07 26.48 7.82
C GLY A 19 -6.03 25.61 8.58
N GLU A 20 -6.47 24.52 7.99
CA GLU A 20 -7.16 23.46 8.71
C GLU A 20 -6.11 22.51 9.28
N ILE A 21 -6.18 22.26 10.58
CA ILE A 21 -5.34 21.27 11.25
C ILE A 21 -6.24 20.15 11.67
N ILE A 22 -6.08 19.03 11.00
CA ILE A 22 -6.73 17.77 11.34
C ILE A 22 -5.67 16.78 11.79
N GLY A 23 -6.07 15.64 12.28
CA GLY A 23 -5.09 14.61 12.63
C GLY A 23 -5.75 13.39 13.19
N GLU A 24 -4.95 12.33 13.28
CA GLU A 24 -5.40 11.08 13.84
C GLU A 24 -4.39 10.56 14.88
N TYR A 25 -4.94 9.99 15.94
CA TYR A 25 -4.24 9.14 16.87
C TYR A 25 -4.83 7.75 16.74
N SER A 26 -4.01 6.76 16.44
CA SER A 26 -4.49 5.39 16.44
C SER A 26 -3.75 4.55 17.48
N PHE A 27 -4.48 3.62 18.03
CA PHE A 27 -3.96 2.52 18.81
C PHE A 27 -4.39 1.23 18.12
N ASP A 28 -3.44 0.39 17.75
CA ASP A 28 -3.71 -0.91 17.21
C ASP A 28 -3.17 -2.02 18.12
N ASN A 29 -3.86 -3.16 18.11
CA ASN A 29 -3.43 -4.36 18.79
C ASN A 29 -3.66 -5.56 17.86
N ARG A 30 -2.58 -6.27 17.56
CA ARG A 30 -2.58 -7.53 16.80
C ARG A 30 -2.39 -8.68 17.75
N TYR A 31 -3.38 -9.56 17.83
CA TYR A 31 -3.32 -10.77 18.61
C TYR A 31 -3.19 -11.98 17.70
N PHE A 32 -2.03 -12.63 17.76
CA PHE A 32 -1.73 -13.85 17.03
C PHE A 32 -2.14 -15.07 17.86
N PHE A 33 -2.80 -16.05 17.22
CA PHE A 33 -3.30 -17.23 17.94
C PHE A 33 -2.18 -18.16 18.39
N ASN A 34 -1.04 -18.17 17.66
CA ASN A 34 0.13 -18.96 17.96
C ASN A 34 1.36 -18.10 18.24
N LEU A 35 2.40 -18.67 18.86
CA LEU A 35 3.73 -18.07 18.87
C LEU A 35 4.27 -18.10 17.43
N GLY A 36 5.06 -17.10 17.05
CA GLY A 36 5.70 -17.07 15.73
C GLY A 36 6.65 -18.25 15.51
N LEU A 37 6.96 -18.54 14.23
CA LEU A 37 7.84 -19.65 13.84
C LEU A 37 9.21 -19.66 14.55
N GLN A 38 9.69 -18.52 15.01
CA GLN A 38 10.95 -18.39 15.77
C GLN A 38 10.71 -17.96 17.22
N GLY A 39 9.49 -18.10 17.73
CA GLY A 39 9.12 -17.81 19.11
C GLY A 39 8.70 -16.37 19.38
N GLN A 40 8.38 -15.60 18.32
CA GLN A 40 7.86 -14.22 18.47
C GLN A 40 6.56 -14.21 19.28
N GLU A 41 6.34 -13.14 20.03
CA GLU A 41 5.22 -12.96 20.91
C GLU A 41 3.88 -12.90 20.17
N ARG A 42 2.79 -13.19 20.90
CA ARG A 42 1.43 -13.21 20.35
C ARG A 42 0.76 -11.86 20.33
N ASN A 43 1.21 -10.92 21.12
CA ASN A 43 0.49 -9.66 21.33
C ASN A 43 1.37 -8.48 20.94
N HIS A 44 1.10 -7.90 19.80
CA HIS A 44 1.77 -6.73 19.29
C HIS A 44 0.84 -5.53 19.38
N SER A 45 1.31 -4.44 19.97
CA SER A 45 0.54 -3.20 20.07
C SER A 45 1.35 -2.03 19.52
N SER A 46 0.68 -1.14 18.83
CA SER A 46 1.31 0.09 18.39
C SER A 46 0.44 1.32 18.63
N PHE A 47 1.11 2.45 18.73
CA PHE A 47 0.50 3.77 18.77
C PHE A 47 1.00 4.58 17.60
N THR A 48 0.08 5.20 16.86
CA THR A 48 0.39 6.07 15.73
C THR A 48 -0.16 7.47 15.95
N LEU A 49 0.59 8.47 15.54
CA LEU A 49 0.24 9.88 15.49
C LEU A 49 0.50 10.41 14.10
N SER A 50 -0.53 10.92 13.43
CA SER A 50 -0.46 11.50 12.08
C SER A 50 -1.23 12.82 12.02
N PRO A 51 -0.64 13.94 12.47
CA PRO A 51 -1.25 15.25 12.24
C PRO A 51 -1.17 15.62 10.76
N GLU A 52 -2.15 16.38 10.29
CA GLU A 52 -2.27 16.77 8.90
C GLU A 52 -2.64 18.24 8.81
N ILE A 53 -1.93 19.00 7.99
CA ILE A 53 -2.07 20.45 7.85
C ILE A 53 -2.26 20.78 6.38
N PHE A 54 -3.37 21.45 6.08
CA PHE A 54 -3.64 22.03 4.77
C PHE A 54 -3.59 23.55 4.87
N LEU A 55 -2.86 24.16 3.93
CA LEU A 55 -2.84 25.60 3.75
C LEU A 55 -3.17 25.88 2.29
N GLU A 56 -4.31 26.57 2.08
CA GLU A 56 -4.81 26.87 0.74
C GLU A 56 -4.69 28.37 0.45
N GLU A 57 -4.18 28.69 -0.71
CA GLU A 57 -4.21 30.01 -1.33
C GLU A 57 -4.88 29.89 -2.70
N GLU A 58 -5.22 31.02 -3.36
CA GLU A 58 -6.02 31.08 -4.58
C GLU A 58 -5.61 30.04 -5.65
N ASN A 59 -4.30 29.80 -5.81
CA ASN A 59 -3.76 28.90 -6.86
C ASN A 59 -2.71 27.92 -6.30
N SER A 60 -2.65 27.74 -4.99
CA SER A 60 -1.64 26.88 -4.37
C SER A 60 -2.20 26.17 -3.14
N ILE A 61 -1.80 24.91 -2.98
CA ILE A 61 -2.18 24.08 -1.82
C ILE A 61 -0.88 23.51 -1.24
N LEU A 62 -0.59 23.83 0.01
CA LEU A 62 0.47 23.16 0.77
C LEU A 62 -0.16 22.10 1.66
N HIS A 63 0.33 20.88 1.56
CA HIS A 63 -0.07 19.76 2.40
C HIS A 63 1.13 19.24 3.19
N PHE A 64 0.94 18.97 4.49
CA PHE A 64 1.95 18.39 5.36
C PHE A 64 1.34 17.34 6.28
N LYS A 65 1.80 16.08 6.18
CA LYS A 65 1.37 14.92 6.97
C LYS A 65 2.59 14.12 7.45
N PRO A 66 3.15 14.43 8.62
CA PRO A 66 4.13 13.56 9.27
C PRO A 66 3.44 12.36 9.92
N LYS A 67 4.18 11.27 10.13
CA LYS A 67 3.72 10.07 10.86
C LYS A 67 4.76 9.66 11.88
N LEU A 68 4.30 9.45 13.12
CA LEU A 68 5.06 8.80 14.18
C LEU A 68 4.35 7.49 14.53
N ARG A 69 5.04 6.37 14.49
CA ARG A 69 4.54 5.07 14.95
C ARG A 69 5.52 4.48 15.97
N LYS A 70 4.99 3.97 17.07
CA LYS A 70 5.75 3.26 18.10
C LYS A 70 5.10 1.91 18.37
N ASP A 71 5.86 0.85 18.12
CA ASP A 71 5.49 -0.53 18.38
C ASP A 71 6.16 -1.03 19.67
N ASN A 72 5.50 -1.97 20.38
CA ASN A 72 6.00 -2.50 21.64
C ASN A 72 6.96 -3.68 21.46
N GLU A 73 6.84 -4.45 20.38
CA GLU A 73 7.63 -5.66 20.14
C GLU A 73 8.65 -5.46 19.03
N ASP A 74 8.22 -4.95 17.87
CA ASP A 74 9.07 -4.83 16.70
C ASP A 74 9.67 -3.42 16.54
N ASN A 75 10.99 -3.31 16.75
CA ASN A 75 11.70 -2.05 16.58
C ASN A 75 11.75 -1.58 15.12
N GLU A 76 11.72 -2.49 14.14
CA GLU A 76 11.72 -2.13 12.71
C GLU A 76 10.36 -1.56 12.28
N ARG A 77 9.32 -1.80 13.04
CA ARG A 77 8.01 -1.20 12.84
C ARG A 77 7.91 0.23 13.42
N ASN A 78 8.89 0.68 14.23
CA ASN A 78 8.94 2.07 14.67
C ASN A 78 9.21 2.99 13.48
N LEU A 79 8.44 4.06 13.36
CA LEU A 79 8.56 4.98 12.24
C LEU A 79 8.48 6.44 12.70
N LEU A 80 9.40 7.26 12.20
CA LEU A 80 9.27 8.71 12.19
C LEU A 80 9.51 9.16 10.75
N ASP A 81 8.46 9.59 10.08
CA ASP A 81 8.48 9.83 8.65
C ASP A 81 7.65 11.06 8.25
N ILE A 82 7.95 11.58 7.08
CA ILE A 82 7.11 12.54 6.37
C ILE A 82 6.40 11.75 5.28
N GLN A 83 5.12 11.42 5.52
CA GLN A 83 4.33 10.71 4.53
C GLN A 83 4.00 11.60 3.35
N GLU A 84 3.61 12.86 3.65
CA GLU A 84 3.30 13.85 2.63
C GLU A 84 3.81 15.22 3.07
N LEU A 85 4.51 15.88 2.16
CA LEU A 85 4.91 17.29 2.25
C LEU A 85 5.07 17.81 0.83
N TYR A 86 4.01 18.37 0.28
CA TYR A 86 4.03 18.85 -1.10
C TYR A 86 3.33 20.18 -1.26
N LEU A 87 3.71 20.88 -2.31
CA LEU A 87 3.03 22.05 -2.80
C LEU A 87 2.42 21.74 -4.18
N ILE A 88 1.13 22.04 -4.34
CA ILE A 88 0.43 22.05 -5.62
C ILE A 88 0.32 23.50 -6.09
N ASN A 89 0.66 23.73 -7.35
CA ASN A 89 0.35 24.97 -8.06
C ASN A 89 -0.64 24.68 -9.19
N LEU A 90 -1.80 25.32 -9.12
CA LEU A 90 -2.85 25.24 -10.13
C LEU A 90 -2.62 26.34 -11.17
N LEU A 91 -2.42 25.95 -12.42
CA LEU A 91 -2.29 26.83 -13.56
C LEU A 91 -3.53 26.65 -14.45
N GLU A 92 -3.76 27.53 -15.43
CA GLU A 92 -4.98 27.50 -16.25
C GLU A 92 -5.24 26.13 -16.92
N ASP A 93 -4.20 25.43 -17.35
CA ASP A 93 -4.28 24.21 -18.15
C ASP A 93 -3.53 23.02 -17.54
N LYS A 94 -2.90 23.19 -16.36
CA LYS A 94 -2.07 22.17 -15.74
C LYS A 94 -1.94 22.35 -14.22
N GLU A 95 -1.62 21.24 -13.56
CA GLU A 95 -1.23 21.18 -12.16
C GLU A 95 0.26 20.79 -12.06
N ILE A 96 0.98 21.43 -11.17
CA ILE A 96 2.35 21.05 -10.83
C ILE A 96 2.39 20.74 -9.32
N LYS A 97 2.64 19.48 -8.98
CA LYS A 97 2.85 19.02 -7.60
C LYS A 97 4.33 18.72 -7.41
N TYR A 98 4.92 19.22 -6.33
CA TYR A 98 6.32 18.90 -5.99
C TYR A 98 6.53 18.79 -4.48
N GLY A 99 7.34 17.81 -4.11
CA GLY A 99 7.58 17.46 -2.71
C GLY A 99 7.53 15.96 -2.47
N VAL A 100 7.15 15.56 -1.26
CA VAL A 100 6.94 14.16 -0.88
C VAL A 100 5.45 13.88 -0.97
N SER A 101 5.02 12.93 -1.79
CA SER A 101 3.61 12.55 -1.87
C SER A 101 3.39 11.06 -2.12
N LYS A 102 2.16 10.61 -1.88
CA LYS A 102 1.68 9.30 -2.27
C LYS A 102 0.81 9.43 -3.51
N GLU A 103 0.99 8.50 -4.43
CA GLU A 103 0.17 8.35 -5.64
C GLU A 103 -0.31 6.91 -5.70
N PHE A 104 -1.52 6.70 -6.09
CA PHE A 104 -2.09 5.37 -6.26
C PHE A 104 -2.52 5.15 -7.71
N TRP A 105 -2.12 4.00 -8.26
CA TRP A 105 -2.55 3.52 -9.56
C TRP A 105 -3.20 2.16 -9.39
N GLY A 106 -4.34 1.94 -10.02
CA GLY A 106 -5.01 0.66 -10.00
C GLY A 106 -6.52 0.77 -9.99
N VAL A 107 -7.17 -0.33 -10.36
CA VAL A 107 -8.63 -0.48 -10.42
C VAL A 107 -9.13 -1.78 -9.79
N THR A 108 -8.25 -2.77 -9.60
CA THR A 108 -8.54 -4.07 -8.97
C THR A 108 -8.53 -3.98 -7.44
N GLU A 109 -9.04 -5.00 -6.74
CA GLU A 109 -9.15 -5.02 -5.27
C GLU A 109 -8.04 -5.84 -4.59
N THR A 110 -7.56 -6.91 -5.23
CA THR A 110 -6.72 -7.91 -4.54
C THR A 110 -5.24 -7.77 -4.80
N ALA A 111 -4.83 -7.12 -5.89
CA ALA A 111 -3.43 -6.85 -6.18
C ALA A 111 -3.28 -5.73 -7.23
N HIS A 112 -2.75 -4.62 -6.80
CA HIS A 112 -2.54 -3.43 -7.63
C HIS A 112 -1.25 -3.54 -8.44
N ARG A 113 -1.32 -4.24 -9.60
CA ARG A 113 -0.15 -4.56 -10.42
C ARG A 113 0.56 -3.34 -10.97
N VAL A 114 -0.22 -2.30 -11.30
CA VAL A 114 0.30 -1.07 -11.91
C VAL A 114 0.86 -0.09 -10.90
N ASP A 115 0.52 -0.23 -9.60
CA ASP A 115 0.92 0.68 -8.53
C ASP A 115 2.42 0.57 -8.21
N ILE A 116 3.22 1.51 -8.74
CA ILE A 116 4.69 1.43 -8.70
C ILE A 116 5.38 2.73 -8.28
N ILE A 117 4.64 3.81 -8.09
CA ILE A 117 5.27 5.11 -7.77
C ILE A 117 5.90 5.07 -6.38
N ASN A 118 5.14 4.66 -5.39
CA ASN A 118 5.55 4.65 -3.98
C ASN A 118 6.14 3.31 -3.56
N GLN A 119 7.05 3.35 -2.60
CA GLN A 119 7.57 2.17 -1.96
C GLN A 119 6.59 1.66 -0.89
N THR A 120 6.51 0.35 -0.72
CA THR A 120 5.68 -0.30 0.28
C THR A 120 6.31 -0.25 1.68
N ASP A 121 5.51 0.05 2.71
CA ASP A 121 5.84 -0.10 4.13
C ASP A 121 5.43 -1.50 4.62
N THR A 122 6.23 -2.52 4.26
CA THR A 122 5.92 -3.93 4.60
C THR A 122 6.02 -4.21 6.12
N ALA A 123 6.72 -3.35 6.87
CA ALA A 123 6.73 -3.44 8.33
C ALA A 123 5.37 -3.06 8.94
N GLU A 124 4.55 -2.24 8.26
CA GLU A 124 3.18 -1.93 8.69
C GLU A 124 2.21 -3.04 8.35
N SER A 125 2.13 -3.44 7.09
CA SER A 125 1.22 -4.47 6.63
C SER A 125 1.86 -5.35 5.56
N PHE A 126 1.49 -6.63 5.54
CA PHE A 126 2.01 -7.60 4.58
C PHE A 126 1.26 -7.57 3.23
N ASP A 127 0.07 -6.97 3.17
CA ASP A 127 -0.79 -6.90 1.97
C ASP A 127 -0.23 -5.96 0.89
N GLY A 128 0.65 -5.03 1.28
CA GLY A 128 1.29 -4.09 0.35
C GLY A 128 0.52 -2.78 0.14
N GLU A 129 -0.55 -2.54 0.88
CA GLU A 129 -1.38 -1.32 0.77
C GLU A 129 -0.71 -0.11 1.43
N ASP A 130 0.03 -0.32 2.51
CA ASP A 130 0.75 0.76 3.17
C ASP A 130 1.96 1.22 2.36
N LYS A 131 1.99 2.52 2.03
CA LYS A 131 3.03 3.13 1.20
C LYS A 131 3.79 4.21 1.93
N LEU A 132 5.07 4.33 1.61
CA LEU A 132 5.94 5.42 2.02
C LEU A 132 5.80 6.59 1.03
N GLY A 133 5.86 7.84 1.52
CA GLY A 133 5.88 9.02 0.66
C GLY A 133 7.10 9.03 -0.27
N GLN A 134 6.93 9.41 -1.53
CA GLN A 134 7.99 9.49 -2.53
C GLN A 134 8.30 10.95 -2.87
N PRO A 135 9.57 11.41 -2.73
CA PRO A 135 9.96 12.71 -3.26
C PRO A 135 9.80 12.77 -4.78
N MET A 136 9.02 13.71 -5.29
CA MET A 136 8.73 13.81 -6.70
C MET A 136 8.38 15.21 -7.18
N VAL A 137 8.44 15.38 -8.49
CA VAL A 137 7.74 16.43 -9.23
C VAL A 137 6.76 15.75 -10.18
N LYS A 138 5.49 16.10 -10.08
CA LYS A 138 4.41 15.66 -10.97
C LYS A 138 3.90 16.84 -11.75
N VAL A 139 3.67 16.65 -13.05
CA VAL A 139 2.99 17.59 -13.92
C VAL A 139 1.80 16.87 -14.52
N SER A 140 0.60 17.39 -14.27
CA SER A 140 -0.66 16.86 -14.78
C SER A 140 -1.30 17.89 -15.70
N PHE A 141 -1.82 17.44 -16.83
CA PHE A 141 -2.69 18.27 -17.68
C PHE A 141 -3.77 17.41 -18.33
N GLU A 142 -4.93 18.00 -18.50
CA GLU A 142 -6.09 17.37 -19.13
C GLU A 142 -6.37 18.04 -20.50
N ASP A 143 -6.67 17.22 -21.49
CA ASP A 143 -7.10 17.64 -22.81
C ASP A 143 -8.27 16.75 -23.26
N ASN A 144 -8.85 17.02 -24.44
CA ASN A 144 -9.92 16.21 -25.06
C ASN A 144 -9.55 14.72 -25.23
N TRP A 145 -8.25 14.40 -25.14
CA TRP A 145 -7.71 13.02 -25.23
C TRP A 145 -7.55 12.34 -23.88
N GLY A 146 -7.85 13.01 -22.76
CA GLY A 146 -7.74 12.49 -21.40
C GLY A 146 -6.73 13.22 -20.52
N LEU A 147 -6.45 12.61 -19.38
CA LEU A 147 -5.50 13.10 -18.38
C LEU A 147 -4.10 12.53 -18.65
N PHE A 148 -3.09 13.39 -18.62
CA PHE A 148 -1.69 13.04 -18.79
C PHE A 148 -0.91 13.43 -17.54
N ASP A 149 -0.28 12.47 -16.89
CA ASP A 149 0.57 12.65 -15.73
C ASP A 149 2.01 12.28 -16.06
N PHE A 150 2.94 13.19 -15.75
CA PHE A 150 4.38 12.99 -15.89
C PHE A 150 5.04 13.12 -14.52
N TYR A 151 5.92 12.19 -14.20
CA TYR A 151 6.60 12.10 -12.91
C TYR A 151 8.11 12.10 -13.08
N ALA A 152 8.80 12.92 -12.28
CA ALA A 152 10.21 12.80 -11.99
C ALA A 152 10.36 12.46 -10.49
N LEU A 153 10.79 11.24 -10.19
CA LEU A 153 10.92 10.72 -8.83
C LEU A 153 12.34 10.99 -8.35
N LEU A 154 12.46 11.86 -7.35
CA LEU A 154 13.73 12.40 -6.88
C LEU A 154 14.32 11.55 -5.76
N GLY A 155 15.13 10.58 -6.13
CA GLY A 155 15.69 9.60 -5.20
C GLY A 155 14.74 8.40 -4.97
N PHE A 156 15.28 7.41 -4.32
CA PHE A 156 14.61 6.13 -4.06
C PHE A 156 14.52 5.88 -2.55
N ARG A 157 13.42 5.36 -2.09
CA ARG A 157 13.22 4.88 -0.71
C ARG A 157 13.24 3.36 -0.70
N GLU A 158 14.00 2.80 0.25
CA GLU A 158 14.06 1.36 0.45
C GLU A 158 12.77 0.86 1.10
N ARG A 159 12.42 -0.40 0.81
CA ARG A 159 11.28 -1.07 1.42
C ARG A 159 11.59 -1.39 2.89
N THR A 160 10.63 -1.16 3.75
CA THR A 160 10.71 -1.59 5.16
C THR A 160 10.33 -3.05 5.29
N TYR A 161 10.80 -3.71 6.33
CA TYR A 161 10.46 -5.10 6.63
C TYR A 161 10.31 -5.29 8.14
N PRO A 162 9.47 -6.23 8.60
CA PRO A 162 9.42 -6.61 10.00
C PRO A 162 10.79 -7.14 10.49
N GLY A 163 11.13 -6.77 11.72
CA GLY A 163 12.37 -7.19 12.38
C GLY A 163 12.35 -8.62 12.90
N ASN A 164 13.35 -8.96 13.71
CA ASN A 164 13.48 -10.30 14.30
C ASN A 164 12.30 -10.68 15.21
N ASP A 165 11.81 -9.69 15.95
CA ASP A 165 10.68 -9.87 16.89
C ASP A 165 9.32 -9.61 16.21
N GLY A 166 9.36 -9.18 14.92
CA GLY A 166 8.17 -8.92 14.10
C GLY A 166 7.49 -10.20 13.64
N ARG A 167 6.21 -10.06 13.25
CA ARG A 167 5.34 -11.11 12.70
C ARG A 167 5.03 -10.82 11.24
N LEU A 168 4.35 -11.73 10.54
CA LEU A 168 3.96 -11.60 9.13
C LEU A 168 5.20 -11.37 8.22
N ARG A 169 6.22 -12.18 8.40
CA ARG A 169 7.50 -12.05 7.72
C ARG A 169 8.06 -13.36 7.19
N GLN A 170 8.99 -13.27 6.28
CA GLN A 170 9.77 -14.43 5.81
C GLN A 170 10.66 -14.99 6.95
N PRO A 171 10.97 -16.30 6.96
CA PRO A 171 11.82 -16.92 7.99
C PRO A 171 13.24 -16.35 8.03
N MET A 172 13.77 -15.89 6.90
CA MET A 172 15.09 -15.26 6.83
C MET A 172 15.02 -13.80 7.26
N ILE A 173 16.04 -13.34 7.95
CA ILE A 173 16.21 -11.94 8.34
C ILE A 173 16.60 -11.12 7.12
N ILE A 174 15.97 -9.96 6.93
CA ILE A 174 16.31 -9.04 5.85
C ILE A 174 17.19 -7.93 6.44
N ASP A 175 18.46 -7.89 5.99
CA ASP A 175 19.39 -6.82 6.36
C ASP A 175 19.05 -5.56 5.56
N THR A 176 18.34 -4.64 6.19
CA THR A 176 17.94 -3.35 5.62
C THR A 176 19.03 -2.29 5.73
N ASP A 177 20.07 -2.50 6.55
CA ASP A 177 21.15 -1.53 6.75
C ASP A 177 22.17 -1.54 5.59
N ASN A 178 22.24 -2.65 4.84
CA ASN A 178 23.21 -2.85 3.77
C ASN A 178 22.60 -3.14 2.39
N PRO A 179 21.61 -2.35 1.92
CA PRO A 179 20.95 -2.59 0.64
C PRO A 179 21.92 -2.46 -0.52
N GLN A 180 21.75 -3.31 -1.53
CA GLN A 180 22.53 -3.28 -2.76
C GLN A 180 21.73 -2.67 -3.91
N TYR A 181 22.46 -2.03 -4.84
CA TYR A 181 21.87 -1.37 -6.00
C TYR A 181 22.64 -1.71 -7.26
N LEU A 182 21.94 -1.96 -8.36
CA LEU A 182 22.58 -2.05 -9.67
C LEU A 182 22.97 -0.69 -10.25
N SER A 183 22.20 0.35 -9.91
CA SER A 183 22.54 1.72 -10.32
C SER A 183 23.71 2.27 -9.50
N SER A 184 24.71 2.86 -10.16
CA SER A 184 25.82 3.56 -9.51
C SER A 184 25.35 4.78 -8.69
N ALA A 185 24.21 5.38 -9.03
CA ALA A 185 23.60 6.47 -8.29
C ALA A 185 22.90 6.01 -7.00
N LYS A 186 22.75 4.69 -6.81
CA LYS A 186 22.09 4.07 -5.66
C LYS A 186 20.69 4.70 -5.43
N ASN A 187 20.38 5.03 -4.15
CA ASN A 187 19.14 5.67 -3.76
C ASN A 187 19.00 7.15 -4.20
N LYS A 188 20.01 7.74 -4.85
CA LYS A 188 19.95 9.09 -5.43
C LYS A 188 19.55 9.10 -6.90
N ARG A 189 19.21 7.94 -7.47
CA ARG A 189 18.75 7.85 -8.86
C ARG A 189 17.45 8.64 -9.02
N VAL A 190 17.35 9.36 -10.13
CA VAL A 190 16.08 9.97 -10.56
C VAL A 190 15.40 8.97 -11.49
N ASP A 191 14.16 8.61 -11.15
CA ASP A 191 13.33 7.71 -11.90
C ASP A 191 12.22 8.51 -12.61
N PHE A 192 11.63 7.96 -13.65
CA PHE A 192 10.60 8.63 -14.45
C PHE A 192 9.38 7.72 -14.59
N ALA A 193 8.21 8.35 -14.59
CA ALA A 193 6.98 7.67 -14.90
C ALA A 193 6.05 8.56 -15.72
N PHE A 194 5.15 7.91 -16.42
CA PHE A 194 4.10 8.53 -17.22
C PHE A 194 2.82 7.71 -17.08
N ARG A 195 1.67 8.38 -16.96
CA ARG A 195 0.35 7.75 -17.03
C ARG A 195 -0.57 8.59 -17.89
N TRP A 196 -1.26 7.94 -18.80
CA TRP A 196 -2.39 8.48 -19.53
C TRP A 196 -3.64 7.73 -19.09
N SER A 197 -4.76 8.45 -18.84
CA SER A 197 -6.05 7.86 -18.53
C SER A 197 -7.16 8.62 -19.21
N ASN A 198 -8.24 7.91 -19.54
CA ASN A 198 -9.43 8.51 -20.14
C ASN A 198 -10.70 7.69 -19.79
N TYR A 199 -11.82 8.40 -19.82
CA TYR A 199 -13.15 7.86 -19.63
C TYR A 199 -13.96 7.96 -20.93
N PHE A 200 -14.53 6.85 -21.35
CA PHE A 200 -15.40 6.75 -22.52
C PHE A 200 -16.75 6.19 -22.07
N ASP A 201 -17.67 7.05 -21.61
CA ASP A 201 -18.94 6.71 -20.98
C ASP A 201 -18.75 5.78 -19.76
N GLN A 202 -18.91 4.47 -19.95
CA GLN A 202 -18.81 3.44 -18.91
C GLN A 202 -17.43 2.76 -18.88
N LEU A 203 -16.57 3.10 -19.82
CA LEU A 203 -15.24 2.52 -19.95
C LEU A 203 -14.19 3.50 -19.42
N GLU A 204 -13.39 3.03 -18.47
CA GLU A 204 -12.16 3.69 -18.02
C GLU A 204 -10.97 2.86 -18.48
N ILE A 205 -9.98 3.52 -19.07
CA ILE A 205 -8.70 2.92 -19.44
C ILE A 205 -7.55 3.80 -19.02
N ALA A 206 -6.44 3.17 -18.61
CA ALA A 206 -5.18 3.87 -18.46
C ALA A 206 -4.01 3.05 -18.98
N ILE A 207 -2.98 3.77 -19.43
CA ILE A 207 -1.70 3.20 -19.85
C ILE A 207 -0.62 3.93 -19.09
N SER A 208 0.28 3.19 -18.48
CA SER A 208 1.39 3.72 -17.71
C SER A 208 2.72 3.15 -18.17
N HIS A 209 3.78 3.92 -17.95
CA HIS A 209 5.16 3.45 -18.12
C HIS A 209 6.03 4.01 -17.01
N PHE A 210 6.82 3.13 -16.39
CA PHE A 210 7.78 3.45 -15.35
C PHE A 210 9.16 2.97 -15.76
N SER A 211 10.17 3.83 -15.63
CA SER A 211 11.58 3.50 -15.82
C SER A 211 12.37 3.94 -14.59
N GLY A 212 12.81 2.99 -13.79
CA GLY A 212 13.39 3.32 -12.51
C GLY A 212 13.86 2.15 -11.66
N THR A 213 14.18 2.46 -10.41
CA THR A 213 14.57 1.48 -9.40
C THR A 213 13.34 0.65 -8.98
N SER A 214 13.44 -0.67 -9.02
CA SER A 214 12.33 -1.56 -8.64
C SER A 214 11.87 -1.36 -7.21
N ARG A 215 10.54 -1.29 -7.00
CA ARG A 215 9.94 -1.27 -5.65
C ARG A 215 9.92 -2.66 -5.00
N GLU A 216 10.12 -3.71 -5.81
CA GLU A 216 10.27 -5.09 -5.35
C GLU A 216 11.74 -5.48 -5.49
N PRO A 217 12.54 -5.55 -4.40
CA PRO A 217 13.92 -6.01 -4.48
C PRO A 217 13.99 -7.52 -4.68
N ARG A 218 15.06 -7.97 -5.31
CA ARG A 218 15.49 -9.36 -5.24
C ARG A 218 16.35 -9.56 -3.99
N PHE A 219 16.22 -10.69 -3.33
CA PHE A 219 17.05 -11.02 -2.18
C PHE A 219 18.29 -11.81 -2.58
N VAL A 220 19.42 -11.40 -2.03
CA VAL A 220 20.70 -12.11 -2.15
C VAL A 220 21.20 -12.54 -0.77
N VAL A 221 21.75 -13.75 -0.66
CA VAL A 221 22.24 -14.24 0.63
C VAL A 221 23.45 -13.40 1.08
N SER A 222 23.45 -12.99 2.35
CA SER A 222 24.59 -12.27 2.93
C SER A 222 25.85 -13.15 2.94
N ASN A 223 26.97 -12.57 2.54
CA ASN A 223 28.27 -13.26 2.63
C ASN A 223 28.79 -13.35 4.07
N GLU A 224 28.30 -12.50 4.96
CA GLU A 224 28.74 -12.41 6.36
C GLU A 224 27.90 -13.33 7.27
N ASN A 225 26.60 -13.46 6.96
CA ASN A 225 25.67 -14.29 7.71
C ASN A 225 24.72 -15.01 6.77
N LEU A 226 24.88 -16.33 6.62
CA LEU A 226 24.04 -17.16 5.72
C LEU A 226 22.55 -17.25 6.15
N LYS A 227 22.20 -16.73 7.32
CA LYS A 227 20.80 -16.63 7.80
C LYS A 227 20.14 -15.32 7.43
N GLU A 228 20.88 -14.41 6.80
CA GLU A 228 20.40 -13.09 6.40
C GLU A 228 20.39 -12.97 4.88
N VAL A 229 19.43 -12.21 4.39
CA VAL A 229 19.35 -11.81 2.99
C VAL A 229 19.42 -10.30 2.88
N ILE A 230 20.04 -9.83 1.82
CA ILE A 230 20.22 -8.40 1.54
C ILE A 230 19.31 -8.05 0.36
N PRO A 231 18.51 -6.97 0.44
CA PRO A 231 17.72 -6.50 -0.69
C PRO A 231 18.61 -5.92 -1.77
N LEU A 232 18.48 -6.44 -3.00
CA LEU A 232 19.13 -5.93 -4.21
C LEU A 232 18.11 -5.22 -5.07
N TYR A 233 18.28 -3.91 -5.23
CA TYR A 233 17.42 -3.05 -6.03
C TYR A 233 17.95 -2.92 -7.46
N GLU A 234 17.19 -3.45 -8.38
CA GLU A 234 17.49 -3.49 -9.80
C GLU A 234 16.79 -2.32 -10.53
N VAL A 235 17.28 -1.95 -11.70
CA VAL A 235 16.63 -0.94 -12.55
C VAL A 235 15.72 -1.66 -13.51
N ILE A 236 14.47 -1.21 -13.60
CA ILE A 236 13.41 -1.82 -14.37
C ILE A 236 12.76 -0.86 -15.35
N ASP A 237 12.12 -1.43 -16.36
CA ASP A 237 11.13 -0.78 -17.20
C ASP A 237 9.83 -1.58 -17.09
N GLN A 238 8.75 -0.91 -16.66
CA GLN A 238 7.42 -1.49 -16.54
C GLN A 238 6.42 -0.71 -17.38
N THR A 239 5.66 -1.39 -18.21
CA THR A 239 4.47 -0.84 -18.88
C THR A 239 3.25 -1.48 -18.25
N GLY A 240 2.28 -0.63 -17.87
CA GLY A 240 1.01 -1.03 -17.25
C GLY A 240 -0.18 -0.67 -18.13
N PHE A 241 -1.23 -1.48 -18.00
CA PHE A 241 -2.53 -1.25 -18.59
C PHE A 241 -3.61 -1.48 -17.52
N GLU A 242 -4.55 -0.53 -17.41
CA GLU A 242 -5.70 -0.56 -16.53
C GLU A 242 -6.97 -0.52 -17.37
N PHE A 243 -7.95 -1.30 -16.97
CA PHE A 243 -9.25 -1.39 -17.63
C PHE A 243 -10.35 -1.53 -16.58
N GLN A 244 -11.39 -0.68 -16.67
CA GLN A 244 -12.62 -0.83 -15.90
C GLN A 244 -13.81 -0.54 -16.79
N TYR A 245 -14.83 -1.43 -16.76
CA TYR A 245 -16.07 -1.26 -17.49
C TYR A 245 -17.27 -1.43 -16.58
N LEU A 246 -18.11 -0.40 -16.52
CA LEU A 246 -19.27 -0.33 -15.64
C LEU A 246 -20.56 -0.68 -16.39
N LEU A 247 -21.26 -1.74 -15.97
CA LEU A 247 -22.54 -2.19 -16.48
C LEU A 247 -23.60 -2.17 -15.38
N GLY A 248 -24.15 -1.00 -15.09
CA GLY A 248 -25.07 -0.84 -13.96
C GLY A 248 -24.37 -1.14 -12.64
N SER A 249 -24.76 -2.23 -11.98
CA SER A 249 -24.15 -2.68 -10.72
C SER A 249 -22.94 -3.62 -10.88
N LEU A 250 -22.54 -3.92 -12.10
CA LEU A 250 -21.39 -4.77 -12.41
C LEU A 250 -20.22 -3.91 -12.88
N ALA A 251 -19.06 -4.06 -12.24
CA ALA A 251 -17.78 -3.51 -12.68
C ALA A 251 -16.86 -4.67 -13.12
N ILE A 252 -16.38 -4.64 -14.35
CA ILE A 252 -15.37 -5.58 -14.85
C ILE A 252 -14.03 -4.85 -14.81
N LYS A 253 -13.03 -5.43 -14.17
CA LYS A 253 -11.74 -4.80 -13.88
C LYS A 253 -10.57 -5.64 -14.36
N SER A 254 -9.49 -5.00 -14.79
CA SER A 254 -8.23 -5.68 -15.08
C SER A 254 -7.05 -4.74 -14.97
N GLU A 255 -5.96 -5.26 -14.44
CA GLU A 255 -4.63 -4.66 -14.46
C GLU A 255 -3.64 -5.64 -15.07
N ILE A 256 -2.80 -5.16 -15.98
CA ILE A 256 -1.79 -5.98 -16.65
C ILE A 256 -0.49 -5.19 -16.70
N ILE A 257 0.61 -5.84 -16.34
CA ILE A 257 1.95 -5.27 -16.48
C ILE A 257 2.86 -6.16 -17.31
N SER A 258 3.79 -5.54 -18.03
CA SER A 258 4.96 -6.19 -18.58
C SER A 258 6.21 -5.49 -18.03
N ARG A 259 7.08 -6.24 -17.33
CA ARG A 259 8.27 -5.71 -16.65
C ARG A 259 9.54 -6.40 -17.15
N SER A 260 10.60 -5.62 -17.33
CA SER A 260 11.96 -6.09 -17.62
C SER A 260 12.96 -5.42 -16.67
N GLY A 261 14.19 -5.95 -16.63
CA GLY A 261 15.26 -5.42 -15.76
C GLY A 261 15.53 -6.28 -14.52
N GLN A 262 14.60 -7.19 -14.17
CA GLN A 262 14.77 -8.20 -13.12
C GLN A 262 14.77 -9.60 -13.76
N ARG A 263 15.94 -10.10 -14.19
CA ARG A 263 16.07 -11.34 -14.98
C ARG A 263 15.32 -11.23 -16.32
N ASP A 264 14.58 -12.28 -16.70
CA ASP A 264 13.77 -12.29 -17.92
C ASP A 264 12.58 -11.33 -17.82
N ARG A 265 12.09 -10.89 -18.96
CA ARG A 265 10.85 -10.13 -19.04
C ARG A 265 9.69 -11.03 -18.59
N PHE A 266 8.79 -10.49 -17.78
CA PHE A 266 7.61 -11.19 -17.31
C PHE A 266 6.35 -10.33 -17.48
N THR A 267 5.22 -11.01 -17.43
CA THR A 267 3.88 -10.42 -17.36
C THR A 267 3.23 -10.80 -16.05
N ALA A 268 2.51 -9.86 -15.45
CA ALA A 268 1.60 -10.14 -14.34
C ALA A 268 0.27 -9.44 -14.58
N ALA A 269 -0.81 -10.06 -14.15
CA ALA A 269 -2.16 -9.57 -14.36
C ALA A 269 -3.06 -9.88 -13.17
N THR A 270 -4.00 -8.97 -12.89
CA THR A 270 -5.15 -9.18 -12.03
C THR A 270 -6.39 -8.85 -12.84
N TYR A 271 -7.39 -9.70 -12.85
CA TYR A 271 -8.62 -9.49 -13.59
C TYR A 271 -9.81 -10.14 -12.91
N GLY A 272 -10.96 -9.49 -13.01
CA GLY A 272 -12.15 -9.97 -12.34
C GLY A 272 -13.33 -9.03 -12.49
N PHE A 273 -14.24 -9.15 -11.54
CA PHE A 273 -15.41 -8.29 -11.48
C PHE A 273 -15.89 -8.06 -10.05
N GLU A 274 -16.61 -6.95 -9.88
CA GLU A 274 -17.42 -6.67 -8.72
C GLU A 274 -18.89 -6.53 -9.13
N TYR A 275 -19.80 -7.07 -8.33
CA TYR A 275 -21.23 -6.95 -8.54
C TYR A 275 -21.93 -6.55 -7.25
N THR A 276 -22.61 -5.39 -7.26
CA THR A 276 -23.31 -4.85 -6.08
C THR A 276 -24.81 -5.10 -6.18
N GLN A 277 -25.34 -5.82 -5.20
CA GLN A 277 -26.78 -5.99 -4.97
C GLN A 277 -27.25 -4.90 -4.00
N VAL A 278 -27.94 -3.90 -4.52
CA VAL A 278 -28.46 -2.78 -3.73
C VAL A 278 -29.75 -3.19 -3.01
N GLY A 279 -29.87 -2.84 -1.72
CA GLY A 279 -31.08 -3.02 -0.93
C GLY A 279 -31.47 -4.49 -0.70
N ILE A 280 -30.50 -5.35 -0.38
CA ILE A 280 -30.75 -6.77 -0.13
C ILE A 280 -31.81 -6.97 0.95
N LEU A 281 -32.64 -8.02 0.83
CA LEU A 281 -33.72 -8.35 1.77
C LEU A 281 -34.71 -7.18 2.00
N SER A 282 -34.90 -6.30 1.01
CA SER A 282 -35.72 -5.09 1.11
C SER A 282 -35.30 -4.15 2.26
N SER A 283 -34.02 -4.11 2.54
CA SER A 283 -33.39 -3.26 3.55
C SER A 283 -32.53 -2.19 2.90
N ARG A 284 -31.80 -1.42 3.72
CA ARG A 284 -30.79 -0.45 3.27
C ARG A 284 -29.41 -1.06 3.05
N LEU A 285 -29.26 -2.38 3.25
CA LEU A 285 -27.99 -3.07 3.12
C LEU A 285 -27.66 -3.29 1.65
N ASP A 286 -26.41 -3.03 1.28
CA ASP A 286 -25.87 -3.41 -0.03
C ASP A 286 -24.85 -4.53 0.14
N LEU A 287 -24.87 -5.49 -0.80
CA LEU A 287 -23.94 -6.61 -0.80
C LEU A 287 -23.17 -6.62 -2.13
N GLY A 288 -21.89 -6.32 -2.05
CA GLY A 288 -20.93 -6.44 -3.13
C GLY A 288 -20.32 -7.85 -3.16
N TRP A 289 -20.21 -8.42 -4.35
CA TRP A 289 -19.49 -9.67 -4.64
C TRP A 289 -18.22 -9.31 -5.41
N ILE A 290 -17.10 -9.91 -5.04
CA ILE A 290 -15.79 -9.71 -5.66
C ILE A 290 -15.29 -11.06 -6.14
N LEU A 291 -14.82 -11.14 -7.38
CA LEU A 291 -14.12 -12.30 -7.92
C LEU A 291 -12.94 -11.81 -8.74
N GLU A 292 -11.73 -12.13 -8.31
CA GLU A 292 -10.51 -11.77 -9.03
C GLU A 292 -9.53 -12.95 -9.10
N ALA A 293 -8.92 -13.11 -10.26
CA ALA A 293 -7.84 -14.05 -10.49
C ALA A 293 -6.51 -13.30 -10.70
N ASN A 294 -5.48 -13.81 -10.07
CA ASN A 294 -4.14 -13.25 -10.10
C ASN A 294 -3.20 -14.16 -10.89
N HIS A 295 -2.43 -13.59 -11.81
CA HIS A 295 -1.40 -14.28 -12.58
C HIS A 295 -0.07 -13.52 -12.49
N ASP A 296 1.04 -14.27 -12.36
CA ASP A 296 2.39 -13.71 -12.41
C ASP A 296 3.35 -14.77 -12.97
N ASP A 297 3.96 -14.50 -14.11
CA ASP A 297 4.90 -15.42 -14.78
C ASP A 297 6.07 -15.88 -13.87
N ARG A 298 6.37 -15.11 -12.82
CA ARG A 298 7.45 -15.43 -11.86
C ARG A 298 7.04 -16.47 -10.82
N LEU A 299 5.73 -16.60 -10.60
CA LEU A 299 5.17 -17.48 -9.58
C LEU A 299 4.61 -18.74 -10.23
N PRO A 300 4.76 -19.88 -9.58
CA PRO A 300 4.17 -21.11 -10.08
C PRO A 300 2.65 -21.17 -9.89
N SER A 301 2.08 -20.27 -9.09
CA SER A 301 0.67 -20.26 -8.70
C SER A 301 -0.08 -19.02 -9.22
N SER A 302 -1.40 -19.15 -9.28
CA SER A 302 -2.31 -18.11 -9.75
C SER A 302 -3.53 -18.04 -8.82
N PRO A 303 -3.39 -17.44 -7.63
CA PRO A 303 -4.45 -17.44 -6.64
C PRO A 303 -5.70 -16.70 -7.13
N THR A 304 -6.85 -17.26 -6.82
CA THR A 304 -8.17 -16.68 -7.06
C THR A 304 -8.75 -16.19 -5.74
N VAL A 305 -9.31 -15.00 -5.75
CA VAL A 305 -9.96 -14.40 -4.57
C VAL A 305 -11.46 -14.27 -4.82
N ILE A 306 -12.25 -14.75 -3.87
CA ILE A 306 -13.69 -14.59 -3.82
C ILE A 306 -14.01 -13.79 -2.57
N GLY A 307 -14.60 -12.62 -2.73
CA GLY A 307 -14.93 -11.72 -1.63
C GLY A 307 -16.37 -11.28 -1.60
N SER A 308 -16.78 -10.76 -0.45
CA SER A 308 -18.05 -10.06 -0.31
C SER A 308 -17.91 -8.86 0.62
N ARG A 309 -18.47 -7.72 0.21
CA ARG A 309 -18.53 -6.47 0.98
C ARG A 309 -19.97 -6.17 1.36
N LEU A 310 -20.27 -6.17 2.64
CA LEU A 310 -21.56 -5.77 3.18
C LEU A 310 -21.48 -4.33 3.68
N THR A 311 -22.23 -3.43 3.03
CA THR A 311 -22.34 -2.03 3.42
C THR A 311 -23.69 -1.78 4.07
N PHE A 312 -23.68 -1.21 5.29
CA PHE A 312 -24.90 -1.02 6.09
C PHE A 312 -25.67 0.23 5.70
N ASN A 313 -25.05 1.16 4.96
CA ASN A 313 -25.62 2.47 4.59
C ASN A 313 -26.20 3.19 5.81
N ASP A 314 -25.49 3.13 6.93
CA ASP A 314 -25.86 3.82 8.17
C ASP A 314 -24.98 5.06 8.38
N ILE A 315 -25.36 5.93 9.32
CA ILE A 315 -24.62 7.17 9.66
C ILE A 315 -23.20 6.85 10.18
N SER A 316 -22.99 5.64 10.67
CA SER A 316 -21.71 5.20 11.21
C SER A 316 -20.78 4.58 10.15
N ASP A 317 -21.17 4.59 8.89
CA ASP A 317 -20.40 4.01 7.77
C ASP A 317 -19.91 2.58 8.09
N THR A 318 -20.83 1.72 8.56
CA THR A 318 -20.50 0.35 8.95
C THR A 318 -20.30 -0.50 7.70
N GLN A 319 -19.15 -1.17 7.61
CA GLN A 319 -18.80 -2.06 6.51
C GLN A 319 -18.16 -3.34 7.03
N ILE A 320 -18.37 -4.43 6.31
CA ILE A 320 -17.72 -5.72 6.53
C ILE A 320 -17.27 -6.27 5.19
N LEU A 321 -15.99 -6.55 5.04
CA LEU A 321 -15.41 -7.26 3.90
C LEU A 321 -14.95 -8.63 4.37
N THR A 322 -15.27 -9.66 3.60
CA THR A 322 -14.76 -11.01 3.80
C THR A 322 -14.22 -11.54 2.49
N GLY A 323 -13.15 -12.31 2.56
CA GLY A 323 -12.53 -12.90 1.38
C GLY A 323 -11.99 -14.30 1.63
N ILE A 324 -11.96 -15.08 0.57
CA ILE A 324 -11.30 -16.39 0.48
C ILE A 324 -10.29 -16.29 -0.63
N ILE A 325 -9.03 -16.57 -0.31
CA ILE A 325 -7.94 -16.69 -1.26
C ILE A 325 -7.71 -18.19 -1.46
N TYR A 326 -7.81 -18.66 -2.69
CA TYR A 326 -7.57 -20.05 -3.04
C TYR A 326 -6.48 -20.16 -4.10
N ASP A 327 -5.48 -20.99 -3.84
CA ASP A 327 -4.44 -21.34 -4.80
C ASP A 327 -4.59 -22.80 -5.24
N GLU A 328 -4.90 -23.00 -6.53
CA GLU A 328 -5.16 -24.33 -7.09
C GLU A 328 -3.91 -25.24 -7.05
N ARG A 329 -2.72 -24.66 -7.11
CA ARG A 329 -1.48 -25.45 -7.18
C ARG A 329 -1.00 -25.94 -5.81
N SER A 330 -1.00 -25.05 -4.82
CA SER A 330 -0.63 -25.43 -3.45
C SER A 330 -1.81 -26.03 -2.66
N GLU A 331 -3.04 -25.89 -3.19
CA GLU A 331 -4.31 -26.25 -2.52
C GLU A 331 -4.51 -25.51 -1.18
N GLU A 332 -3.81 -24.41 -0.97
CA GLU A 332 -3.90 -23.59 0.24
C GLU A 332 -5.09 -22.64 0.17
N ILE A 333 -5.65 -22.36 1.34
CA ILE A 333 -6.77 -21.43 1.50
C ILE A 333 -6.41 -20.35 2.52
N GLY A 334 -6.62 -19.09 2.17
CA GLY A 334 -6.57 -17.97 3.10
C GLY A 334 -7.97 -17.38 3.33
N PHE A 335 -8.24 -16.93 4.55
CA PHE A 335 -9.48 -16.21 4.87
C PHE A 335 -9.13 -14.82 5.36
N LEU A 336 -9.80 -13.81 4.82
CA LEU A 336 -9.70 -12.40 5.20
C LEU A 336 -11.02 -11.93 5.80
N LEU A 337 -10.93 -11.15 6.85
CA LEU A 337 -12.03 -10.41 7.46
C LEU A 337 -11.58 -8.98 7.73
N GLU A 338 -12.34 -8.01 7.25
CA GLU A 338 -12.20 -6.61 7.63
C GLU A 338 -13.57 -6.07 8.03
N ALA A 339 -13.63 -5.30 9.10
CA ALA A 339 -14.83 -4.62 9.51
C ALA A 339 -14.48 -3.25 10.06
N SER A 340 -15.26 -2.24 9.71
CA SER A 340 -15.05 -0.89 10.20
C SER A 340 -16.35 -0.20 10.56
N ARG A 341 -16.28 0.73 11.52
CA ARG A 341 -17.40 1.53 11.96
C ARG A 341 -16.94 2.83 12.60
N ARG A 342 -17.60 3.94 12.27
CA ARG A 342 -17.47 5.19 13.00
C ARG A 342 -18.21 5.15 14.35
N LEU A 343 -17.56 5.67 15.39
CA LEU A 343 -18.10 5.80 16.74
C LEU A 343 -18.36 7.30 17.03
N GLY A 344 -19.45 7.81 16.49
CA GLY A 344 -19.77 9.25 16.52
C GLY A 344 -18.90 10.05 15.53
N VAL A 345 -18.60 11.31 15.87
CA VAL A 345 -17.85 12.22 14.99
C VAL A 345 -16.33 12.10 15.17
N CYS A 346 -15.89 11.68 16.35
CA CYS A 346 -14.47 11.73 16.73
C CYS A 346 -13.69 10.46 16.46
N CYS A 347 -14.36 9.35 16.24
CA CYS A 347 -13.66 8.09 16.41
C CYS A 347 -14.08 7.03 15.38
N SER A 348 -13.23 6.05 15.14
CA SER A 348 -13.57 4.82 14.42
C SER A 348 -12.97 3.59 15.11
N LEU A 349 -13.58 2.46 14.85
CA LEU A 349 -13.10 1.15 15.24
C LEU A 349 -13.00 0.28 14.00
N SER A 350 -11.88 -0.39 13.81
CA SER A 350 -11.71 -1.42 12.80
C SER A 350 -11.26 -2.75 13.42
N ILE A 351 -11.63 -3.81 12.73
CA ILE A 351 -11.23 -5.19 13.05
C ILE A 351 -10.73 -5.78 11.74
N GLU A 352 -9.55 -6.35 11.77
CA GLU A 352 -8.95 -7.09 10.66
C GLU A 352 -8.57 -8.49 11.16
N GLY A 353 -8.75 -9.49 10.34
CA GLY A 353 -8.33 -10.85 10.67
C GLY A 353 -7.87 -11.60 9.45
N PHE A 354 -6.85 -12.41 9.62
CA PHE A 354 -6.38 -13.31 8.59
C PHE A 354 -6.14 -14.71 9.16
N TYR A 355 -6.55 -15.71 8.40
CA TYR A 355 -6.30 -17.12 8.67
C TYR A 355 -5.58 -17.73 7.47
N PHE A 356 -4.46 -18.41 7.75
CA PHE A 356 -3.60 -19.06 6.76
C PHE A 356 -3.72 -20.58 6.92
N ASP A 357 -4.42 -21.23 5.99
CA ASP A 357 -4.51 -22.69 6.00
C ASP A 357 -3.21 -23.33 5.51
N ASP A 358 -2.64 -24.20 6.32
CA ASP A 358 -1.39 -24.92 6.06
C ASP A 358 -1.60 -26.46 5.97
N THR A 359 -2.83 -26.90 5.80
CA THR A 359 -3.20 -28.32 5.97
C THR A 359 -2.64 -29.25 4.91
N ASN A 360 -2.08 -28.77 3.82
CA ASN A 360 -1.56 -29.62 2.75
C ASN A 360 -0.06 -29.95 2.96
N GLU A 361 0.24 -30.95 3.80
CA GLU A 361 1.61 -31.41 4.08
C GLU A 361 2.28 -32.10 2.88
N ASP A 362 1.51 -32.56 1.87
CA ASP A 362 1.99 -33.41 0.78
C ASP A 362 2.65 -32.64 -0.38
N ASN A 363 2.51 -31.33 -0.44
CA ASN A 363 3.04 -30.51 -1.55
C ASN A 363 4.28 -29.73 -1.13
N GLU A 364 5.47 -30.33 -1.23
CA GLU A 364 6.75 -29.72 -0.81
C GLU A 364 7.28 -28.64 -1.78
N GLU A 365 6.79 -28.55 -3.02
CA GLU A 365 7.45 -27.72 -4.04
C GLU A 365 7.13 -26.22 -3.99
N PHE A 366 5.92 -25.82 -3.56
CA PHE A 366 5.53 -24.41 -3.44
C PHE A 366 4.33 -24.27 -2.52
N LYS A 367 4.45 -23.42 -1.50
CA LYS A 367 3.37 -23.03 -0.60
C LYS A 367 3.27 -21.52 -0.52
N LEU A 368 2.07 -20.99 -0.76
CA LEU A 368 1.78 -19.56 -0.74
C LEU A 368 1.91 -18.99 0.69
N PHE A 369 1.37 -19.69 1.68
CA PHE A 369 1.27 -19.21 3.06
C PHE A 369 2.27 -19.85 4.04
N GLN A 370 3.22 -20.67 3.58
CA GLN A 370 4.16 -21.39 4.45
C GLN A 370 4.89 -20.50 5.46
N SER A 371 5.24 -19.28 5.06
CA SER A 371 5.93 -18.34 5.95
C SER A 371 5.04 -17.75 7.02
N TYR A 372 3.73 -17.81 6.86
CA TYR A 372 2.71 -17.18 7.70
C TYR A 372 1.85 -18.18 8.49
N LYS A 373 2.13 -19.48 8.41
CA LYS A 373 1.30 -20.56 8.98
C LYS A 373 1.03 -20.48 10.47
N GLU A 374 1.87 -19.80 11.23
CA GLU A 374 1.67 -19.53 12.66
C GLU A 374 1.21 -18.09 12.92
N ASP A 375 0.95 -17.32 11.85
CA ASP A 375 0.66 -15.89 11.91
C ASP A 375 -0.83 -15.56 11.75
N ASP A 376 -1.73 -16.53 12.00
CA ASP A 376 -3.15 -16.24 12.13
C ASP A 376 -3.38 -15.17 13.17
N PHE A 377 -4.14 -14.14 12.86
CA PHE A 377 -4.31 -13.00 13.75
C PHE A 377 -5.68 -12.36 13.69
N LEU A 378 -5.98 -11.59 14.75
CA LEU A 378 -6.98 -10.55 14.78
C LEU A 378 -6.33 -9.25 15.20
N ARG A 379 -6.55 -8.19 14.43
CA ARG A 379 -6.15 -6.81 14.73
C ARG A 379 -7.38 -6.01 15.12
N PHE A 380 -7.24 -5.23 16.18
CA PHE A 380 -8.22 -4.23 16.61
C PHE A 380 -7.54 -2.87 16.52
N GLU A 381 -8.12 -1.94 15.79
CA GLU A 381 -7.61 -0.58 15.71
C GLU A 381 -8.68 0.40 16.13
N PHE A 382 -8.31 1.30 17.01
CA PHE A 382 -9.12 2.44 17.44
C PHE A 382 -8.44 3.71 16.97
N ILE A 383 -9.16 4.54 16.20
CA ILE A 383 -8.68 5.83 15.70
C ILE A 383 -9.49 6.94 16.33
N TYR A 384 -8.78 7.95 16.84
CA TYR A 384 -9.35 9.22 17.31
C TYR A 384 -8.93 10.34 16.35
N TYR A 385 -9.91 11.04 15.79
CA TYR A 385 -9.72 12.15 14.87
C TYR A 385 -9.71 13.47 15.61
N ILE A 386 -8.82 14.38 15.24
CA ILE A 386 -8.69 15.73 15.77
C ILE A 386 -8.92 16.72 14.64
N GLY A 387 -9.63 17.81 14.95
CA GLY A 387 -10.02 18.82 14.00
C GLY A 387 -11.39 18.52 13.39
N ASP A 388 -12.25 19.53 13.38
CA ASP A 388 -13.55 19.55 12.69
C ASP A 388 -13.42 20.43 11.45
#